data_1d2810c7ee3581d6999bd3282b88f30b
#
_entry.id   1d2810c7ee3581d6999bd3282b88f30b
#
_cell.length_a   1.000
_cell.length_b   1.000
_cell.length_c   1.000
_cell.angle_alpha   90.00
_cell.angle_beta   90.00
_cell.angle_gamma   90.00
#
_symmetry.space_group_name_H-M   'P 1'
#
loop_
_entity.id
_entity.type
_entity.pdbx_description
1 polymer ?
#
loop_
_entity_poly.entity_id
_entity_poly.type
_entity_poly.pdbx_seq_one_letter_code
_entity_poly.pdbx_strand_id
1 'polypeptide(L)'
;MLCKVCEGCPLGMFNTKCKCLSGVGNPMSGMIIVVPNVDYNAYKNRGMTFSKYVEIINDVITPFTGGLEQLVPFIVPLIRCKLDDKCPINESIVRRCMLHTFADIRINNIKKIMVLGRAATDFGFDITKGKDKLYHVAPFVYSTNYSPFIKFIDDSKYKEFCNRLIKWISANKDNNYNGMEIVNILNDT
;
A
#
# COMPACT_ATOMS: atom_id res chain seq x y z
N MET A 1 -22.93 -0.76 -8.37
CA MET A 1 -22.42 -1.08 -9.71
C MET A 1 -21.04 -1.69 -9.51
N LEU A 2 -20.79 -2.93 -9.94
CA LEU A 2 -19.45 -3.51 -9.93
C LEU A 2 -18.60 -2.76 -10.96
N CYS A 3 -17.36 -2.44 -10.62
CA CYS A 3 -16.41 -1.87 -11.56
C CYS A 3 -16.15 -2.89 -12.69
N LYS A 4 -16.05 -2.44 -13.94
CA LYS A 4 -15.76 -3.31 -15.11
C LYS A 4 -14.56 -4.24 -14.89
N VAL A 5 -13.57 -3.80 -14.13
CA VAL A 5 -12.39 -4.62 -13.78
C VAL A 5 -12.76 -5.81 -12.89
N CYS A 6 -13.85 -5.69 -12.10
CA CYS A 6 -14.33 -6.73 -11.20
C CYS A 6 -15.31 -7.71 -11.88
N GLU A 7 -15.76 -7.42 -13.09
CA GLU A 7 -16.57 -8.34 -13.88
C GLU A 7 -15.76 -9.60 -14.21
N GLY A 8 -16.29 -10.78 -13.84
CA GLY A 8 -15.59 -12.06 -13.98
C GLY A 8 -14.39 -12.27 -13.03
N CYS A 9 -14.23 -11.41 -12.01
CA CYS A 9 -13.26 -11.66 -10.94
C CYS A 9 -13.82 -12.72 -9.99
N PRO A 10 -13.08 -13.81 -9.68
CA PRO A 10 -13.55 -14.84 -8.75
C PRO A 10 -13.99 -14.27 -7.40
N LEU A 11 -13.23 -13.35 -6.80
CA LEU A 11 -13.62 -12.68 -5.55
C LEU A 11 -14.92 -11.87 -5.70
N GLY A 12 -15.13 -11.24 -6.85
CA GLY A 12 -16.37 -10.50 -7.13
C GLY A 12 -17.58 -11.41 -7.25
N MET A 13 -17.41 -12.61 -7.81
CA MET A 13 -18.50 -13.60 -7.96
C MET A 13 -18.94 -14.18 -6.60
N PHE A 14 -18.00 -14.43 -5.68
CA PHE A 14 -18.30 -14.90 -4.33
C PHE A 14 -18.79 -13.78 -3.40
N ASN A 15 -18.43 -12.55 -3.69
CA ASN A 15 -18.76 -11.37 -2.88
C ASN A 15 -19.81 -10.47 -3.53
N THR A 16 -20.93 -11.04 -3.99
CA THR A 16 -22.01 -10.28 -4.66
C THR A 16 -22.57 -9.10 -3.84
N LYS A 17 -22.32 -9.10 -2.52
CA LYS A 17 -22.67 -8.02 -1.59
C LYS A 17 -21.48 -7.13 -1.24
N CYS A 18 -20.26 -7.45 -1.71
CA CYS A 18 -19.06 -6.75 -1.32
C CYS A 18 -18.72 -5.68 -2.35
N LYS A 19 -18.86 -4.42 -1.96
CA LYS A 19 -18.29 -3.33 -2.73
C LYS A 19 -16.78 -3.34 -2.54
N CYS A 20 -16.02 -3.16 -3.62
CA CYS A 20 -14.60 -2.86 -3.53
C CYS A 20 -14.41 -1.66 -2.59
N LEU A 21 -13.58 -1.81 -1.57
CA LEU A 21 -13.30 -0.70 -0.68
C LEU A 21 -12.31 0.27 -1.33
N SER A 22 -12.65 1.54 -1.24
CA SER A 22 -11.75 2.63 -1.62
C SER A 22 -10.67 2.82 -0.58
N GLY A 23 -9.60 3.52 -0.94
CA GLY A 23 -8.59 3.97 0.01
C GLY A 23 -9.11 5.05 0.97
N VAL A 24 -8.28 5.41 1.93
CA VAL A 24 -8.50 6.47 2.93
C VAL A 24 -7.25 7.35 3.03
N GLY A 25 -7.38 8.55 3.54
CA GLY A 25 -6.33 9.55 3.62
C GLY A 25 -6.44 10.58 2.50
N ASN A 26 -5.37 11.32 2.24
CA ASN A 26 -5.39 12.41 1.27
C ASN A 26 -4.77 12.00 -0.08
N PRO A 27 -5.56 11.76 -1.12
CA PRO A 27 -5.03 11.42 -2.44
C PRO A 27 -4.23 12.58 -3.07
N MET A 28 -4.49 13.83 -2.65
CA MET A 28 -3.78 15.01 -3.14
C MET A 28 -2.38 15.18 -2.53
N SER A 29 -2.02 14.36 -1.52
CA SER A 29 -0.67 14.37 -0.94
C SER A 29 0.43 13.99 -1.94
N GLY A 30 0.05 13.36 -3.06
CA GLY A 30 0.98 12.78 -4.03
C GLY A 30 1.68 11.52 -3.52
N MET A 31 1.24 10.97 -2.39
CA MET A 31 1.80 9.78 -1.74
C MET A 31 0.74 8.70 -1.60
N ILE A 32 1.10 7.45 -1.90
CA ILE A 32 0.23 6.29 -1.70
C ILE A 32 0.95 5.20 -0.90
N ILE A 33 0.24 4.61 0.06
CA ILE A 33 0.66 3.41 0.78
C ILE A 33 -0.25 2.26 0.37
N VAL A 34 0.34 1.20 -0.16
CA VAL A 34 -0.40 0.01 -0.57
C VAL A 34 -0.27 -1.06 0.51
N VAL A 35 -1.38 -1.42 1.15
CA VAL A 35 -1.46 -2.52 2.11
C VAL A 35 -1.94 -3.81 1.41
N PRO A 36 -1.65 -5.01 1.94
CA PRO A 36 -1.91 -6.25 1.21
C PRO A 36 -3.39 -6.47 0.84
N ASN A 37 -4.29 -6.24 1.78
CA ASN A 37 -5.71 -6.57 1.60
C ASN A 37 -6.60 -5.78 2.56
N VAL A 38 -7.90 -5.88 2.35
CA VAL A 38 -8.92 -5.43 3.29
C VAL A 38 -8.92 -6.35 4.50
N ASP A 39 -8.68 -5.82 5.69
CA ASP A 39 -8.78 -6.57 6.93
C ASP A 39 -10.24 -6.73 7.40
N TYR A 40 -10.43 -7.54 8.45
CA TYR A 40 -11.75 -7.85 8.98
C TYR A 40 -12.52 -6.60 9.42
N ASN A 41 -11.86 -5.66 10.09
CA ASN A 41 -12.51 -4.45 10.62
C ASN A 41 -12.98 -3.53 9.49
N ALA A 42 -12.12 -3.31 8.49
CA ALA A 42 -12.47 -2.53 7.31
C ALA A 42 -13.65 -3.16 6.54
N TYR A 43 -13.64 -4.48 6.40
CA TYR A 43 -14.73 -5.20 5.75
C TYR A 43 -16.04 -5.08 6.52
N LYS A 44 -16.03 -5.40 7.83
CA LYS A 44 -17.21 -5.37 8.70
C LYS A 44 -17.88 -4.00 8.71
N ASN A 45 -17.09 -2.94 8.79
CA ASN A 45 -17.57 -1.56 8.88
C ASN A 45 -17.63 -0.85 7.52
N ARG A 46 -17.36 -1.57 6.41
CA ARG A 46 -17.47 -1.09 5.03
C ARG A 46 -16.63 0.14 4.70
N GLY A 47 -15.44 0.25 5.31
CA GLY A 47 -14.55 1.38 5.06
C GLY A 47 -13.12 1.15 5.54
N MET A 48 -12.15 1.59 4.77
CA MET A 48 -10.72 1.51 5.14
C MET A 48 -10.37 2.35 6.36
N THR A 49 -11.15 3.34 6.72
CA THR A 49 -11.00 4.12 7.96
C THR A 49 -11.00 3.23 9.21
N PHE A 50 -11.69 2.09 9.17
CA PHE A 50 -11.75 1.13 10.27
C PHE A 50 -10.67 0.06 10.21
N SER A 51 -9.77 0.12 9.24
CA SER A 51 -8.70 -0.84 9.04
C SER A 51 -7.65 -0.74 10.15
N LYS A 52 -7.23 -1.90 10.68
CA LYS A 52 -6.10 -1.97 11.61
C LYS A 52 -4.78 -1.56 10.96
N TYR A 53 -4.61 -1.76 9.66
CA TYR A 53 -3.47 -1.20 8.93
C TYR A 53 -3.42 0.32 9.05
N VAL A 54 -4.57 0.97 8.81
CA VAL A 54 -4.69 2.44 8.84
C VAL A 54 -4.43 2.96 10.26
N GLU A 55 -4.99 2.31 11.28
CA GLU A 55 -4.76 2.67 12.68
C GLU A 55 -3.27 2.66 13.01
N ILE A 56 -2.57 1.54 12.74
CA ILE A 56 -1.13 1.42 13.06
C ILE A 56 -0.29 2.42 12.27
N ILE A 57 -0.61 2.66 10.99
CA ILE A 57 0.10 3.64 10.17
C ILE A 57 -0.11 5.05 10.74
N ASN A 58 -1.34 5.41 11.10
CA ASN A 58 -1.66 6.71 11.67
C ASN A 58 -1.00 6.93 13.03
N ASP A 59 -0.89 5.91 13.89
CA ASP A 59 -0.14 5.98 15.16
C ASP A 59 1.30 6.46 14.94
N VAL A 60 1.91 6.09 13.81
CA VAL A 60 3.28 6.47 13.46
C VAL A 60 3.35 7.86 12.82
N ILE A 61 2.44 8.16 11.88
CA ILE A 61 2.55 9.39 11.09
C ILE A 61 1.96 10.62 11.75
N THR A 62 0.91 10.46 12.56
CA THR A 62 0.21 11.62 13.17
C THR A 62 1.13 12.46 14.06
N PRO A 63 1.93 11.86 14.98
CA PRO A 63 2.88 12.64 15.78
C PRO A 63 3.92 13.38 14.93
N PHE A 64 4.32 12.79 13.79
CA PHE A 64 5.32 13.35 12.91
C PHE A 64 4.78 14.46 12.00
N THR A 65 3.55 14.30 11.50
CA THR A 65 2.94 15.26 10.59
C THR A 65 2.28 16.45 11.29
N GLY A 66 2.09 16.36 12.62
CA GLY A 66 1.37 17.39 13.36
C GLY A 66 -0.07 17.60 12.88
N GLY A 67 -0.66 16.61 12.20
CA GLY A 67 -2.00 16.69 11.64
C GLY A 67 -2.10 17.45 10.30
N LEU A 68 -0.97 17.79 9.67
CA LEU A 68 -0.97 18.43 8.35
C LEU A 68 -1.51 17.48 7.29
N GLU A 69 -2.72 17.73 6.79
CA GLU A 69 -3.41 16.88 5.80
C GLU A 69 -2.57 16.61 4.54
N GLN A 70 -1.78 17.57 4.10
CA GLN A 70 -0.92 17.44 2.92
C GLN A 70 0.19 16.38 3.07
N LEU A 71 0.51 15.99 4.31
CA LEU A 71 1.49 14.96 4.62
C LEU A 71 0.85 13.60 4.90
N VAL A 72 -0.48 13.51 4.92
CA VAL A 72 -1.21 12.26 5.13
C VAL A 72 -1.25 11.48 3.82
N PRO A 73 -0.61 10.30 3.73
CA PRO A 73 -0.65 9.48 2.52
C PRO A 73 -2.06 8.94 2.24
N PHE A 74 -2.33 8.67 0.96
CA PHE A 74 -3.50 7.90 0.55
C PHE A 74 -3.23 6.41 0.75
N ILE A 75 -3.95 5.74 1.66
CA ILE A 75 -3.75 4.34 2.03
C ILE A 75 -4.79 3.49 1.30
N VAL A 76 -4.34 2.55 0.48
CA VAL A 76 -5.20 1.69 -0.33
C VAL A 76 -4.90 0.21 -0.12
N PRO A 77 -5.89 -0.68 -0.10
CA PRO A 77 -5.65 -2.11 -0.12
C PRO A 77 -5.35 -2.58 -1.55
N LEU A 78 -4.35 -3.45 -1.72
CA LEU A 78 -4.08 -4.10 -3.00
C LEU A 78 -5.29 -4.97 -3.40
N ILE A 79 -5.70 -5.87 -2.51
CA ILE A 79 -6.92 -6.65 -2.68
C ILE A 79 -8.07 -5.91 -2.00
N ARG A 80 -9.00 -5.39 -2.78
CA ARG A 80 -10.06 -4.46 -2.33
C ARG A 80 -11.33 -5.14 -1.82
N CYS A 81 -11.41 -6.46 -1.95
CA CYS A 81 -12.53 -7.26 -1.48
C CYS A 81 -12.12 -8.07 -0.26
N LYS A 82 -13.13 -8.56 0.49
CA LYS A 82 -12.88 -9.55 1.54
C LYS A 82 -12.25 -10.79 0.92
N LEU A 83 -11.24 -11.29 1.59
CA LEU A 83 -10.69 -12.62 1.30
C LEU A 83 -11.70 -13.68 1.75
N ASP A 84 -11.88 -14.70 0.92
CA ASP A 84 -12.73 -15.84 1.22
C ASP A 84 -11.87 -17.10 1.15
N ASP A 85 -11.98 -17.96 2.17
CA ASP A 85 -11.21 -19.21 2.25
C ASP A 85 -11.50 -20.15 1.07
N LYS A 86 -12.69 -20.00 0.46
CA LYS A 86 -13.10 -20.76 -0.74
C LYS A 86 -12.52 -20.21 -2.04
N CYS A 87 -11.95 -19.00 -1.99
CA CYS A 87 -11.35 -18.34 -3.14
C CYS A 87 -9.92 -17.88 -2.79
N PRO A 88 -8.93 -18.78 -2.87
CA PRO A 88 -7.56 -18.43 -2.58
C PRO A 88 -7.06 -17.36 -3.53
N ILE A 89 -6.27 -16.42 -2.99
CA ILE A 89 -5.63 -15.39 -3.80
C ILE A 89 -4.66 -16.05 -4.78
N ASN A 90 -4.85 -15.76 -6.05
CA ASN A 90 -3.96 -16.16 -7.12
C ASN A 90 -3.49 -14.93 -7.91
N GLU A 91 -2.53 -15.14 -8.80
CA GLU A 91 -1.93 -14.08 -9.61
C GLU A 91 -2.97 -13.31 -10.46
N SER A 92 -3.98 -13.99 -10.98
CA SER A 92 -5.04 -13.36 -11.78
C SER A 92 -5.85 -12.36 -10.97
N ILE A 93 -6.18 -12.70 -9.71
CA ILE A 93 -6.87 -11.79 -8.78
C ILE A 93 -6.00 -10.59 -8.46
N VAL A 94 -4.72 -10.83 -8.12
CA VAL A 94 -3.77 -9.77 -7.81
C VAL A 94 -3.64 -8.81 -8.99
N ARG A 95 -3.38 -9.32 -10.20
CA ARG A 95 -3.24 -8.49 -11.41
C ARG A 95 -4.48 -7.63 -11.67
N ARG A 96 -5.68 -8.18 -11.50
CA ARG A 96 -6.94 -7.41 -11.64
C ARG A 96 -7.06 -6.31 -10.59
N CYS A 97 -6.77 -6.62 -9.33
CA CYS A 97 -6.83 -5.63 -8.26
C CYS A 97 -5.77 -4.54 -8.42
N MET A 98 -4.57 -4.86 -8.94
CA MET A 98 -3.53 -3.89 -9.26
C MET A 98 -4.00 -2.80 -10.21
N LEU A 99 -4.90 -3.10 -11.16
CA LEU A 99 -5.45 -2.10 -12.06
C LEU A 99 -6.18 -0.96 -11.33
N HIS A 100 -6.83 -1.27 -10.20
CA HIS A 100 -7.43 -0.22 -9.36
C HIS A 100 -6.38 0.66 -8.71
N THR A 101 -5.28 0.06 -8.22
CA THR A 101 -4.19 0.80 -7.61
C THR A 101 -3.48 1.69 -8.64
N PHE A 102 -3.26 1.19 -9.85
CA PHE A 102 -2.71 2.00 -10.95
C PHE A 102 -3.65 3.13 -11.37
N ALA A 103 -4.96 2.88 -11.38
CA ALA A 103 -5.94 3.93 -11.64
C ALA A 103 -5.86 5.05 -10.57
N ASP A 104 -5.78 4.68 -9.29
CA ASP A 104 -5.61 5.65 -8.21
C ASP A 104 -4.33 6.46 -8.34
N ILE A 105 -3.21 5.80 -8.65
CA ILE A 105 -1.91 6.45 -8.87
C ILE A 105 -2.01 7.47 -10.00
N ARG A 106 -2.63 7.09 -11.11
CA ARG A 106 -2.77 7.94 -12.30
C ARG A 106 -3.72 9.11 -12.07
N ILE A 107 -4.93 8.84 -11.54
CA ILE A 107 -5.98 9.84 -11.36
C ILE A 107 -5.53 10.92 -10.36
N ASN A 108 -4.84 10.52 -9.30
CA ASN A 108 -4.41 11.42 -8.23
C ASN A 108 -2.98 11.94 -8.42
N ASN A 109 -2.37 11.70 -9.60
CA ASN A 109 -1.00 12.14 -9.90
C ASN A 109 0.00 11.78 -8.80
N ILE A 110 -0.11 10.56 -8.25
CA ILE A 110 0.77 10.06 -7.19
C ILE A 110 2.20 9.96 -7.73
N LYS A 111 3.17 10.40 -6.92
CA LYS A 111 4.61 10.36 -7.25
C LYS A 111 5.41 9.45 -6.30
N LYS A 112 4.94 9.25 -5.09
CA LYS A 112 5.61 8.45 -4.07
C LYS A 112 4.74 7.25 -3.71
N ILE A 113 5.31 6.05 -3.82
CA ILE A 113 4.60 4.79 -3.60
C ILE A 113 5.36 3.98 -2.55
N MET A 114 4.69 3.62 -1.46
CA MET A 114 5.19 2.64 -0.50
C MET A 114 4.31 1.40 -0.52
N VAL A 115 4.93 0.23 -0.62
CA VAL A 115 4.23 -1.05 -0.66
C VAL A 115 4.59 -1.87 0.57
N LEU A 116 3.59 -2.33 1.31
CA LEU A 116 3.77 -2.94 2.63
C LEU A 116 3.58 -4.45 2.62
N GLY A 117 4.47 -5.15 3.32
CA GLY A 117 4.36 -6.57 3.61
C GLY A 117 4.18 -7.41 2.33
N ARG A 118 3.23 -8.34 2.35
CA ARG A 118 2.96 -9.24 1.21
C ARG A 118 2.61 -8.50 -0.09
N ALA A 119 2.01 -7.31 0.00
CA ALA A 119 1.74 -6.52 -1.21
C ALA A 119 3.02 -6.22 -1.99
N ALA A 120 4.16 -6.02 -1.32
CA ALA A 120 5.43 -5.81 -1.99
C ALA A 120 5.82 -7.03 -2.85
N THR A 121 5.70 -8.24 -2.31
CA THR A 121 5.96 -9.49 -3.06
C THR A 121 5.01 -9.61 -4.26
N ASP A 122 3.73 -9.29 -4.05
CA ASP A 122 2.72 -9.34 -5.12
C ASP A 122 2.99 -8.32 -6.23
N PHE A 123 3.64 -7.19 -5.92
CA PHE A 123 4.15 -6.23 -6.90
C PHE A 123 5.50 -6.64 -7.52
N GLY A 124 6.07 -7.78 -7.11
CA GLY A 124 7.34 -8.28 -7.62
C GLY A 124 8.57 -7.78 -6.88
N PHE A 125 8.42 -7.15 -5.71
CA PHE A 125 9.53 -6.76 -4.83
C PHE A 125 9.83 -7.86 -3.82
N ASP A 126 11.08 -8.29 -3.72
CA ASP A 126 11.51 -9.22 -2.67
C ASP A 126 12.16 -8.43 -1.52
N ILE A 127 11.40 -8.26 -0.44
CA ILE A 127 11.83 -7.51 0.75
C ILE A 127 13.03 -8.18 1.45
N THR A 128 13.13 -9.52 1.31
CA THR A 128 14.12 -10.31 2.07
C THR A 128 15.46 -10.41 1.39
N LYS A 129 15.51 -10.23 0.07
CA LYS A 129 16.70 -10.49 -0.75
C LYS A 129 17.39 -9.25 -1.29
N GLY A 130 16.87 -8.05 -1.02
CA GLY A 130 17.41 -6.81 -1.57
C GLY A 130 17.51 -6.78 -3.10
N LYS A 131 16.87 -7.74 -3.77
CA LYS A 131 16.82 -7.83 -5.23
C LYS A 131 15.45 -7.37 -5.70
N ASP A 132 15.29 -6.07 -5.74
CA ASP A 132 14.10 -5.47 -6.29
C ASP A 132 14.02 -5.74 -7.79
N LYS A 133 13.06 -6.54 -8.19
CA LYS A 133 12.62 -6.54 -9.58
C LYS A 133 11.80 -5.27 -9.79
N LEU A 134 12.51 -4.17 -10.01
CA LEU A 134 11.92 -2.89 -10.37
C LEU A 134 11.17 -3.07 -11.69
N TYR A 135 9.86 -3.04 -11.64
CA TYR A 135 9.10 -2.64 -12.81
C TYR A 135 9.35 -1.14 -12.98
N HIS A 136 10.21 -0.80 -13.93
CA HIS A 136 10.49 0.58 -14.33
C HIS A 136 9.20 1.23 -14.84
N VAL A 137 8.50 1.93 -13.98
CA VAL A 137 7.49 2.90 -14.37
C VAL A 137 8.00 4.25 -13.87
N ALA A 138 9.01 4.81 -14.55
CA ALA A 138 9.39 6.18 -14.30
C ALA A 138 8.18 7.10 -14.51
N PRO A 139 7.89 8.07 -13.64
CA PRO A 139 8.78 8.76 -12.73
C PRO A 139 8.37 8.59 -11.24
N PHE A 140 8.21 7.38 -10.75
CA PHE A 140 7.72 7.14 -9.39
C PHE A 140 8.86 6.80 -8.44
N VAL A 141 8.77 7.31 -7.20
CA VAL A 141 9.61 6.90 -6.08
C VAL A 141 8.96 5.71 -5.39
N TYR A 142 9.55 4.52 -5.54
CA TYR A 142 9.10 3.31 -4.87
C TYR A 142 9.85 3.06 -3.58
N SER A 143 9.15 2.59 -2.56
CA SER A 143 9.74 2.07 -1.34
C SER A 143 8.95 0.85 -0.88
N THR A 144 9.63 -0.10 -0.25
CA THR A 144 8.99 -1.24 0.41
C THR A 144 9.17 -1.14 1.91
N ASN A 145 8.26 -1.72 2.67
CA ASN A 145 8.37 -1.78 4.12
C ASN A 145 7.69 -3.05 4.67
N TYR A 146 7.95 -3.37 5.92
CA TYR A 146 7.26 -4.47 6.60
C TYR A 146 5.76 -4.24 6.66
N SER A 147 5.01 -5.32 6.90
CA SER A 147 3.60 -5.19 7.27
C SER A 147 3.47 -4.44 8.60
N PRO A 148 2.52 -3.51 8.76
CA PRO A 148 2.29 -2.85 10.05
C PRO A 148 2.04 -3.81 11.20
N PHE A 149 1.51 -5.01 10.93
CA PHE A 149 1.30 -6.06 11.94
C PHE A 149 2.58 -6.62 12.55
N ILE A 150 3.76 -6.28 12.01
CA ILE A 150 5.05 -6.58 12.63
C ILE A 150 5.15 -6.00 14.06
N LYS A 151 4.35 -4.95 14.37
CA LYS A 151 4.16 -4.38 15.71
C LYS A 151 3.87 -5.44 16.78
N PHE A 152 3.19 -6.53 16.41
CA PHE A 152 2.78 -7.58 17.34
C PHE A 152 3.69 -8.81 17.35
N ILE A 153 4.75 -8.80 16.54
CA ILE A 153 5.59 -9.96 16.30
C ILE A 153 7.06 -9.69 16.67
N ASP A 154 7.58 -8.50 16.31
CA ASP A 154 9.00 -8.19 16.40
C ASP A 154 9.20 -6.68 16.60
N ASP A 155 9.56 -6.29 17.81
CA ASP A 155 9.75 -4.89 18.19
C ASP A 155 10.89 -4.22 17.41
N SER A 156 11.94 -4.97 17.09
CA SER A 156 13.09 -4.42 16.35
C SER A 156 12.68 -4.06 14.92
N LYS A 157 12.00 -4.97 14.24
CA LYS A 157 11.48 -4.72 12.90
C LYS A 157 10.36 -3.69 12.89
N TYR A 158 9.60 -3.57 13.98
CA TYR A 158 8.61 -2.50 14.10
C TYR A 158 9.27 -1.12 14.19
N LYS A 159 10.36 -0.99 14.96
CA LYS A 159 11.16 0.26 14.99
C LYS A 159 11.69 0.60 13.60
N GLU A 160 12.20 -0.40 12.88
CA GLU A 160 12.65 -0.22 11.50
C GLU A 160 11.49 0.21 10.57
N PHE A 161 10.33 -0.43 10.68
CA PHE A 161 9.12 -0.03 9.96
C PHE A 161 8.79 1.45 10.19
N CYS A 162 8.77 1.91 11.44
CA CYS A 162 8.48 3.30 11.80
C CYS A 162 9.51 4.26 11.16
N ASN A 163 10.80 3.95 11.30
CA ASN A 163 11.88 4.78 10.76
C ASN A 163 11.81 4.90 9.24
N ARG A 164 11.59 3.78 8.53
CA ARG A 164 11.44 3.77 7.07
C ARG A 164 10.22 4.58 6.63
N LEU A 165 9.11 4.46 7.34
CA LEU A 165 7.88 5.19 7.02
C LEU A 165 8.08 6.70 7.17
N ILE A 166 8.65 7.14 8.30
CA ILE A 166 8.95 8.56 8.56
C ILE A 166 9.94 9.10 7.52
N LYS A 167 11.04 8.39 7.27
CA LYS A 167 12.03 8.78 6.25
C LYS A 167 11.41 8.94 4.87
N TRP A 168 10.51 8.01 4.47
CA TRP A 168 9.84 8.07 3.18
C TRP A 168 8.88 9.27 3.08
N ILE A 169 8.12 9.58 4.14
CA ILE A 169 7.23 10.75 4.17
C ILE A 169 8.04 12.05 4.07
N SER A 170 9.15 12.14 4.84
CA SER A 170 10.01 13.33 4.92
C SER A 170 10.80 13.62 3.65
N ALA A 171 11.03 12.61 2.81
CA ALA A 171 11.79 12.80 1.58
C ALA A 171 11.09 13.85 0.70
N ASN A 172 11.79 14.96 0.43
CA ASN A 172 11.24 16.10 -0.31
C ASN A 172 10.74 15.70 -1.69
N LYS A 173 9.61 16.28 -2.10
CA LYS A 173 9.02 16.09 -3.44
C LYS A 173 9.95 16.61 -4.55
N ASP A 174 10.82 17.53 -4.22
CA ASP A 174 11.66 18.28 -5.17
C ASP A 174 13.05 17.68 -5.40
N ASN A 175 13.44 16.69 -4.64
CA ASN A 175 14.65 15.97 -4.96
C ASN A 175 14.35 15.12 -6.21
N ASN A 176 14.93 15.51 -7.33
CA ASN A 176 15.11 14.66 -8.51
C ASN A 176 15.87 13.41 -8.07
N TYR A 177 15.17 12.45 -7.49
CA TYR A 177 15.72 11.14 -7.21
C TYR A 177 16.01 10.48 -8.55
N ASN A 178 17.25 10.56 -8.99
CA ASN A 178 17.77 9.65 -10.00
C ASN A 178 17.51 8.23 -9.50
N GLY A 179 16.99 7.35 -10.34
CA GLY A 179 16.67 5.97 -9.98
C GLY A 179 17.81 5.19 -9.30
N MET A 180 19.06 5.70 -9.32
CA MET A 180 20.20 5.18 -8.58
C MET A 180 20.13 5.37 -7.05
N GLU A 181 19.44 6.41 -6.53
CA GLU A 181 19.36 6.60 -5.07
C GLU A 181 18.36 5.63 -4.41
N ILE A 182 17.40 5.12 -5.13
CA ILE A 182 16.49 4.08 -4.62
C ILE A 182 17.27 2.78 -4.36
N VAL A 183 18.24 2.46 -5.19
CA VAL A 183 19.15 1.31 -5.02
C VAL A 183 20.03 1.50 -3.80
N ASN A 184 20.51 2.71 -3.53
CA ASN A 184 21.40 2.99 -2.40
C ASN A 184 20.66 2.99 -1.04
N ILE A 185 19.40 3.40 -0.99
CA ILE A 185 18.58 3.30 0.24
C ILE A 185 18.33 1.84 0.65
N LEU A 186 18.39 0.92 -0.30
CA LEU A 186 18.20 -0.53 -0.08
C LEU A 186 19.52 -1.28 0.15
N ASN A 187 20.65 -0.71 -0.27
CA ASN A 187 21.97 -1.33 -0.13
C ASN A 187 22.72 -0.92 1.16
N ASP A 188 22.25 0.09 1.89
CA ASP A 188 22.85 0.56 3.15
C ASP A 188 22.27 -0.13 4.40
N THR A 189 21.72 -1.36 4.23
CA THR A 189 21.28 -2.20 5.36
C THR A 189 21.84 -3.60 5.28
#